data_bf5d83acdf5ac0d3bb9d317273e94c13
#
_entry.id   bf5d83acdf5ac0d3bb9d317273e94c13
#
_cell.length_a   1.000
_cell.length_b   1.000
_cell.length_c   1.000
_cell.angle_alpha   90.00
_cell.angle_beta   90.00
_cell.angle_gamma   90.00
#
_symmetry.space_group_name_H-M   'P 1'
#
loop_
_entity.id
_entity.type
_entity.pdbx_description
1 polymer ?
#
loop_
_entity_poly.entity_id
_entity_poly.type
_entity_poly.pdbx_seq_one_letter_code
_entity_poly.pdbx_strand_id
1 'polypeptide(L)'
;MKVKKLVAVGMTVLMLGGLFVGCGNSADTSTGANSGKNVKITIFQSKIEANEGYKKLIAAYEKDHPNVEINLEAVTGNDFGASMKAKMQSDPPTIFSVGGFSDMKDYGDVIEDVSDLDIMQHALEGTTDTFTKDGKVYAIPLYMEGYGFVINKQMFEDAGVSVDSMMNFEGMKAGFDTLKEKIDNGEMKDKYPNLEAVMEYPTKELWIAGDHDANVALTHDFKTPNEAYAADSLPGTGFEDYKKMVDFQASYTTNANNTANLNSVDYTTSLEGGLAIERVACIKQGNWCFPNKKILRNSPCLPACKQKNIATRLRDTT
;
A
#
# COMPACT_ATOMS: atom_id res chain seq x y z
N MET A 1 37.98 31.88 -30.82
CA MET A 1 38.63 30.55 -31.00
C MET A 1 37.63 29.60 -31.64
N LYS A 2 38.05 28.86 -32.65
CA LYS A 2 37.29 28.28 -33.76
C LYS A 2 36.31 27.16 -33.34
N VAL A 3 35.07 27.27 -33.73
CA VAL A 3 34.03 26.22 -33.73
C VAL A 3 34.29 25.28 -34.90
N LYS A 4 34.44 23.99 -34.65
CA LYS A 4 34.46 22.97 -35.70
C LYS A 4 33.07 22.31 -35.80
N LYS A 5 32.44 22.51 -36.97
CA LYS A 5 31.23 21.81 -37.40
C LYS A 5 31.62 20.39 -37.83
N LEU A 6 30.90 19.37 -37.35
CA LEU A 6 30.94 18.02 -37.89
C LEU A 6 29.60 17.78 -38.62
N VAL A 7 29.73 17.48 -39.89
CA VAL A 7 28.67 17.10 -40.83
C VAL A 7 28.50 15.57 -40.71
N ALA A 8 27.32 15.10 -40.42
CA ALA A 8 26.97 13.67 -40.55
C ALA A 8 26.23 13.45 -41.88
N VAL A 9 26.82 12.59 -42.68
CA VAL A 9 26.33 12.17 -44.00
C VAL A 9 25.29 11.07 -43.82
N GLY A 10 24.13 11.25 -44.50
CA GLY A 10 23.08 10.26 -44.55
C GLY A 10 23.43 9.07 -45.45
N MET A 11 22.95 7.91 -45.11
CA MET A 11 22.95 6.74 -45.97
C MET A 11 21.52 6.18 -46.04
N THR A 12 20.89 6.50 -47.16
CA THR A 12 19.60 5.96 -47.63
C THR A 12 19.89 4.64 -48.35
N VAL A 13 19.33 3.55 -47.90
CA VAL A 13 19.29 2.29 -48.64
C VAL A 13 17.84 1.97 -48.95
N LEU A 14 17.48 2.15 -50.23
CA LEU A 14 16.29 1.58 -50.86
C LEU A 14 16.53 0.08 -51.10
N MET A 15 15.57 -0.77 -50.69
CA MET A 15 15.41 -2.08 -51.33
C MET A 15 13.95 -2.27 -51.76
N LEU A 16 13.79 -2.32 -53.06
CA LEU A 16 12.60 -2.75 -53.76
C LEU A 16 12.54 -4.29 -53.85
N GLY A 17 11.34 -4.81 -53.84
CA GLY A 17 10.94 -5.87 -54.74
C GLY A 17 10.74 -7.28 -54.15
N GLY A 18 9.52 -7.76 -54.30
CA GLY A 18 9.25 -9.19 -54.25
C GLY A 18 7.77 -9.54 -54.02
N LEU A 19 6.93 -9.27 -55.04
CA LEU A 19 5.61 -9.90 -55.16
C LEU A 19 5.77 -11.36 -55.55
N PHE A 20 5.26 -12.29 -54.75
CA PHE A 20 4.89 -13.63 -55.25
C PHE A 20 3.45 -13.94 -54.83
N VAL A 21 2.61 -13.95 -55.87
CA VAL A 21 1.27 -14.55 -55.86
C VAL A 21 1.44 -16.05 -56.02
N GLY A 22 0.86 -16.81 -55.14
CA GLY A 22 0.77 -18.26 -55.20
C GLY A 22 -0.58 -18.75 -54.72
N CYS A 23 -1.56 -18.87 -55.60
CA CYS A 23 -2.78 -19.65 -55.37
C CYS A 23 -2.44 -21.15 -55.40
N GLY A 24 -2.79 -21.85 -54.34
CA GLY A 24 -2.77 -23.30 -54.29
C GLY A 24 -3.89 -23.78 -53.36
N ASN A 25 -4.95 -24.28 -54.00
CA ASN A 25 -6.10 -24.87 -53.34
C ASN A 25 -5.78 -26.31 -52.94
N SER A 26 -5.84 -26.63 -51.64
CA SER A 26 -5.97 -28.00 -51.16
C SER A 26 -6.73 -28.00 -49.87
N ALA A 27 -7.90 -28.56 -49.90
CA ALA A 27 -8.74 -28.84 -48.75
C ALA A 27 -8.07 -29.94 -47.91
N ASP A 28 -7.64 -29.64 -46.73
CA ASP A 28 -7.35 -30.60 -45.68
C ASP A 28 -8.07 -30.24 -44.43
N THR A 29 -8.97 -31.10 -44.03
CA THR A 29 -9.74 -31.07 -42.80
C THR A 29 -8.78 -31.41 -41.68
N SER A 30 -8.21 -30.41 -41.04
CA SER A 30 -7.51 -30.58 -39.74
C SER A 30 -8.27 -29.82 -38.67
N THR A 31 -8.70 -30.58 -37.70
CA THR A 31 -9.24 -30.17 -36.41
C THR A 31 -8.55 -28.92 -35.89
N GLY A 32 -9.34 -27.85 -35.73
CA GLY A 32 -8.86 -26.53 -35.38
C GLY A 32 -8.09 -26.48 -34.05
N ALA A 33 -6.78 -26.41 -34.13
CA ALA A 33 -6.00 -25.74 -33.12
C ALA A 33 -6.29 -24.24 -33.30
N ASN A 34 -7.01 -23.67 -32.37
CA ASN A 34 -7.31 -22.25 -32.30
C ASN A 34 -5.94 -21.51 -32.16
N SER A 35 -5.42 -20.97 -33.25
CA SER A 35 -4.25 -20.08 -33.22
C SER A 35 -4.69 -18.74 -32.63
N GLY A 36 -5.08 -18.75 -31.35
CA GLY A 36 -5.37 -17.56 -30.58
C GLY A 36 -4.09 -16.71 -30.54
N LYS A 37 -4.20 -15.43 -30.84
CA LYS A 37 -3.12 -14.48 -30.63
C LYS A 37 -2.68 -14.57 -29.18
N ASN A 38 -1.37 -14.67 -28.92
CA ASN A 38 -0.85 -14.59 -27.56
C ASN A 38 -1.26 -13.24 -26.97
N VAL A 39 -2.00 -13.28 -25.87
CA VAL A 39 -2.44 -12.10 -25.12
C VAL A 39 -1.39 -11.82 -24.05
N LYS A 40 -0.85 -10.60 -24.05
CA LYS A 40 0.05 -10.13 -23.00
C LYS A 40 -0.67 -9.15 -22.09
N ILE A 41 -0.61 -9.39 -20.81
CA ILE A 41 -1.20 -8.56 -19.76
C ILE A 41 -0.07 -8.10 -18.84
N THR A 42 0.04 -6.80 -18.62
CA THR A 42 0.92 -6.23 -17.60
C THR A 42 0.09 -5.77 -16.42
N ILE A 43 0.39 -6.30 -15.23
CA ILE A 43 -0.19 -5.86 -13.96
C ILE A 43 0.85 -5.01 -13.25
N PHE A 44 0.54 -3.73 -13.03
CA PHE A 44 1.38 -2.81 -12.25
C PHE A 44 0.69 -2.47 -10.92
N GLN A 45 1.29 -2.88 -9.80
CA GLN A 45 0.62 -2.81 -8.51
C GLN A 45 1.54 -2.30 -7.39
N SER A 46 0.92 -1.79 -6.31
CA SER A 46 1.61 -1.15 -5.17
C SER A 46 1.83 -2.07 -3.96
N LYS A 47 1.24 -3.27 -3.93
CA LYS A 47 1.25 -4.18 -2.77
C LYS A 47 2.32 -5.25 -2.90
N ILE A 48 3.58 -4.90 -2.57
CA ILE A 48 4.72 -5.81 -2.68
C ILE A 48 4.57 -7.05 -1.77
N GLU A 49 3.90 -6.91 -0.63
CA GLU A 49 3.59 -8.00 0.29
C GLU A 49 2.68 -9.07 -0.32
N ALA A 50 1.88 -8.71 -1.34
CA ALA A 50 1.00 -9.62 -2.05
C ALA A 50 1.67 -10.35 -3.24
N ASN A 51 2.90 -9.98 -3.63
CA ASN A 51 3.57 -10.48 -4.83
C ASN A 51 3.60 -12.01 -4.93
N GLU A 52 3.93 -12.70 -3.86
CA GLU A 52 3.99 -14.18 -3.88
C GLU A 52 2.60 -14.80 -4.07
N GLY A 53 1.55 -14.15 -3.57
CA GLY A 53 0.17 -14.53 -3.83
C GLY A 53 -0.20 -14.34 -5.30
N TYR A 54 0.10 -13.19 -5.85
CA TYR A 54 -0.13 -12.90 -7.28
C TYR A 54 0.59 -13.87 -8.20
N LYS A 55 1.87 -14.14 -7.96
CA LYS A 55 2.64 -15.11 -8.78
C LYS A 55 1.98 -16.49 -8.81
N LYS A 56 1.45 -16.96 -7.68
CA LYS A 56 0.73 -18.25 -7.62
C LYS A 56 -0.58 -18.21 -8.39
N LEU A 57 -1.35 -17.12 -8.29
CA LEU A 57 -2.60 -16.94 -9.03
C LEU A 57 -2.33 -16.84 -10.54
N ILE A 58 -1.31 -16.08 -10.95
CA ILE A 58 -0.89 -15.95 -12.34
C ILE A 58 -0.50 -17.31 -12.91
N ALA A 59 0.36 -18.06 -12.22
CA ALA A 59 0.79 -19.38 -12.68
C ALA A 59 -0.39 -20.37 -12.82
N ALA A 60 -1.40 -20.29 -11.94
CA ALA A 60 -2.61 -21.09 -12.05
C ALA A 60 -3.46 -20.66 -13.25
N TYR A 61 -3.63 -19.36 -13.45
CA TYR A 61 -4.40 -18.82 -14.56
C TYR A 61 -3.77 -19.15 -15.94
N GLU A 62 -2.46 -18.92 -16.08
CA GLU A 62 -1.72 -19.22 -17.32
C GLU A 62 -1.73 -20.71 -17.67
N LYS A 63 -1.76 -21.60 -16.66
CA LYS A 63 -1.89 -23.04 -16.88
C LYS A 63 -3.21 -23.39 -17.58
N ASP A 64 -4.29 -22.72 -17.20
CA ASP A 64 -5.62 -22.94 -17.77
C ASP A 64 -5.86 -22.11 -19.04
N HIS A 65 -5.03 -21.08 -19.27
CA HIS A 65 -5.10 -20.15 -20.41
C HIS A 65 -3.72 -20.03 -21.08
N PRO A 66 -3.22 -21.06 -21.78
CA PRO A 66 -1.86 -21.12 -22.30
C PRO A 66 -1.53 -20.08 -23.38
N ASN A 67 -2.55 -19.37 -23.89
CA ASN A 67 -2.40 -18.25 -24.83
C ASN A 67 -2.27 -16.89 -24.13
N VAL A 68 -2.27 -16.85 -22.80
CA VAL A 68 -2.13 -15.62 -22.00
C VAL A 68 -0.78 -15.62 -21.29
N GLU A 69 -0.07 -14.51 -21.36
CA GLU A 69 1.17 -14.22 -20.63
C GLU A 69 0.93 -13.02 -19.72
N ILE A 70 1.17 -13.16 -18.42
CA ILE A 70 0.94 -12.10 -17.44
C ILE A 70 2.25 -11.67 -16.81
N ASN A 71 2.65 -10.42 -17.06
CA ASN A 71 3.79 -9.79 -16.40
C ASN A 71 3.33 -9.03 -15.16
N LEU A 72 3.91 -9.35 -13.99
CA LEU A 72 3.64 -8.68 -12.73
C LEU A 72 4.79 -7.76 -12.36
N GLU A 73 4.49 -6.48 -12.22
CA GLU A 73 5.41 -5.46 -11.73
C GLU A 73 4.85 -4.83 -10.45
N ALA A 74 5.72 -4.60 -9.48
CA ALA A 74 5.33 -4.01 -8.20
C ALA A 74 6.33 -2.96 -7.75
N VAL A 75 5.82 -1.80 -7.35
CA VAL A 75 6.57 -0.69 -6.74
C VAL A 75 5.78 -0.20 -5.55
N THR A 76 6.43 0.11 -4.45
CA THR A 76 5.78 0.53 -3.21
C THR A 76 6.18 1.93 -2.77
N GLY A 77 5.48 2.44 -1.75
CA GLY A 77 5.80 3.69 -1.09
C GLY A 77 5.64 4.91 -1.99
N ASN A 78 6.44 5.90 -1.71
CA ASN A 78 6.41 7.20 -2.41
C ASN A 78 6.81 7.11 -3.90
N ASP A 79 7.45 6.01 -4.31
CA ASP A 79 7.93 5.83 -5.69
C ASP A 79 6.84 5.34 -6.65
N PHE A 80 5.72 4.80 -6.14
CA PHE A 80 4.66 4.23 -6.98
C PHE A 80 4.07 5.27 -7.94
N GLY A 81 3.67 6.44 -7.43
CA GLY A 81 3.06 7.48 -8.25
C GLY A 81 3.97 7.99 -9.38
N ALA A 82 5.27 8.21 -9.08
CA ALA A 82 6.23 8.62 -10.10
C ALA A 82 6.46 7.53 -11.15
N SER A 83 6.60 6.28 -10.71
CA SER A 83 6.77 5.11 -11.59
C SER A 83 5.54 4.90 -12.48
N MET A 84 4.34 5.05 -11.92
CA MET A 84 3.08 4.95 -12.66
C MET A 84 2.98 6.00 -13.76
N LYS A 85 3.28 7.27 -13.45
CA LYS A 85 3.30 8.36 -14.44
C LYS A 85 4.28 8.08 -15.59
N ALA A 86 5.47 7.57 -15.28
CA ALA A 86 6.45 7.21 -16.29
C ALA A 86 5.96 6.05 -17.18
N LYS A 87 5.35 5.02 -16.58
CA LYS A 87 4.79 3.88 -17.31
C LYS A 87 3.64 4.31 -18.24
N MET A 88 2.72 5.12 -17.77
CA MET A 88 1.60 5.62 -18.58
C MET A 88 2.05 6.38 -19.82
N GLN A 89 3.25 6.99 -19.80
CA GLN A 89 3.81 7.72 -20.94
C GLN A 89 4.62 6.84 -21.90
N SER A 90 5.14 5.70 -21.46
CA SER A 90 6.07 4.87 -22.26
C SER A 90 5.49 3.50 -22.64
N ASP A 91 5.00 2.76 -21.67
CA ASP A 91 4.48 1.39 -21.81
C ASP A 91 3.33 1.19 -20.79
N PRO A 92 2.12 1.69 -21.10
CA PRO A 92 0.98 1.66 -20.19
C PRO A 92 0.63 0.23 -19.77
N PRO A 93 0.46 -0.04 -18.46
CA PRO A 93 0.06 -1.35 -17.99
C PRO A 93 -1.40 -1.64 -18.39
N THR A 94 -1.72 -2.92 -18.59
CA THR A 94 -3.09 -3.38 -18.89
C THR A 94 -3.99 -3.23 -17.67
N ILE A 95 -3.44 -3.55 -16.48
CA ILE A 95 -4.12 -3.47 -15.18
C ILE A 95 -3.19 -2.74 -14.22
N PHE A 96 -3.71 -1.81 -13.44
CA PHE A 96 -2.92 -1.08 -12.47
C PHE A 96 -3.70 -0.75 -11.19
N SER A 97 -2.96 -0.58 -10.10
CA SER A 97 -3.53 -0.14 -8.82
C SER A 97 -3.89 1.33 -8.86
N VAL A 98 -5.03 1.66 -8.27
CA VAL A 98 -5.48 3.02 -7.97
C VAL A 98 -5.82 3.11 -6.49
N GLY A 99 -5.51 4.24 -5.86
CA GLY A 99 -5.63 4.42 -4.41
C GLY A 99 -6.64 5.47 -3.97
N GLY A 100 -7.09 6.36 -4.86
CA GLY A 100 -8.01 7.40 -4.45
C GLY A 100 -8.39 8.42 -5.54
N PHE A 101 -8.94 9.55 -5.11
CA PHE A 101 -9.43 10.61 -6.00
C PHE A 101 -8.36 11.21 -6.91
N SER A 102 -7.11 11.32 -6.43
CA SER A 102 -6.00 11.81 -7.25
C SER A 102 -5.77 10.93 -8.46
N ASP A 103 -5.87 9.60 -8.29
CA ASP A 103 -5.70 8.67 -9.40
C ASP A 103 -6.88 8.74 -10.36
N MET A 104 -8.10 8.93 -9.86
CA MET A 104 -9.27 9.17 -10.72
C MET A 104 -9.13 10.46 -11.53
N LYS A 105 -8.52 11.50 -10.95
CA LYS A 105 -8.23 12.74 -11.66
C LYS A 105 -7.13 12.56 -12.72
N ASP A 106 -6.07 11.81 -12.39
CA ASP A 106 -4.91 11.65 -13.26
C ASP A 106 -5.15 10.62 -14.38
N TYR A 107 -5.96 9.58 -14.13
CA TYR A 107 -6.13 8.43 -15.02
C TYR A 107 -7.58 8.13 -15.41
N GLY A 108 -8.56 8.85 -14.89
CA GLY A 108 -9.98 8.57 -15.11
C GLY A 108 -10.41 8.53 -16.58
N ASP A 109 -9.70 9.22 -17.47
CA ASP A 109 -9.99 9.23 -18.92
C ASP A 109 -9.49 7.96 -19.64
N VAL A 110 -8.66 7.13 -18.99
CA VAL A 110 -8.06 5.91 -19.56
C VAL A 110 -8.42 4.64 -18.79
N ILE A 111 -9.16 4.76 -17.69
CA ILE A 111 -9.66 3.62 -16.92
C ILE A 111 -11.00 3.16 -17.51
N GLU A 112 -11.14 1.85 -17.69
CA GLU A 112 -12.35 1.23 -18.23
C GLU A 112 -13.48 1.21 -17.17
N ASP A 113 -14.72 1.34 -17.64
CA ASP A 113 -15.93 1.12 -16.84
C ASP A 113 -16.06 -0.37 -16.51
N VAL A 114 -15.99 -0.71 -15.24
CA VAL A 114 -16.04 -2.09 -14.75
C VAL A 114 -17.37 -2.45 -14.09
N SER A 115 -18.38 -1.57 -14.20
CA SER A 115 -19.68 -1.72 -13.52
C SER A 115 -20.36 -3.04 -13.82
N ASP A 116 -20.26 -3.53 -15.05
CA ASP A 116 -20.96 -4.72 -15.54
C ASP A 116 -20.18 -6.03 -15.34
N LEU A 117 -19.00 -5.98 -14.71
CA LEU A 117 -18.23 -7.18 -14.41
C LEU A 117 -18.90 -8.00 -13.27
N ASP A 118 -18.99 -9.31 -13.46
CA ASP A 118 -19.59 -10.22 -12.45
C ASP A 118 -18.97 -10.06 -11.06
N ILE A 119 -17.69 -9.78 -10.98
CA ILE A 119 -16.98 -9.58 -9.72
C ILE A 119 -17.56 -8.43 -8.88
N MET A 120 -18.18 -7.43 -9.52
CA MET A 120 -18.76 -6.27 -8.83
C MET A 120 -19.95 -6.63 -7.94
N GLN A 121 -20.63 -7.78 -8.18
CA GLN A 121 -21.68 -8.31 -7.31
C GLN A 121 -21.17 -8.66 -5.91
N HIS A 122 -19.85 -8.81 -5.74
CA HIS A 122 -19.19 -9.14 -4.48
C HIS A 122 -18.57 -7.92 -3.79
N ALA A 123 -18.66 -6.73 -4.40
CA ALA A 123 -18.17 -5.50 -3.79
C ALA A 123 -18.99 -5.19 -2.52
N LEU A 124 -18.30 -4.90 -1.43
CA LEU A 124 -18.97 -4.47 -0.20
C LEU A 124 -19.45 -3.02 -0.36
N GLU A 125 -20.56 -2.70 0.32
CA GLU A 125 -21.10 -1.35 0.35
C GLU A 125 -20.03 -0.31 0.74
N GLY A 126 -19.98 0.81 0.01
CA GLY A 126 -19.04 1.92 0.23
C GLY A 126 -17.63 1.70 -0.34
N THR A 127 -17.24 0.47 -0.74
CA THR A 127 -15.88 0.21 -1.21
C THR A 127 -15.59 0.75 -2.62
N THR A 128 -16.62 1.10 -3.37
CA THR A 128 -16.51 1.65 -4.73
C THR A 128 -16.75 3.15 -4.81
N ASP A 129 -17.18 3.80 -3.72
CA ASP A 129 -17.67 5.19 -3.74
C ASP A 129 -16.65 6.18 -4.30
N THR A 130 -15.39 6.03 -3.91
CA THR A 130 -14.28 6.89 -4.37
C THR A 130 -14.01 6.75 -5.88
N PHE A 131 -14.33 5.59 -6.46
CA PHE A 131 -14.12 5.26 -7.86
C PHE A 131 -15.41 5.22 -8.68
N THR A 132 -16.48 5.81 -8.16
CA THR A 132 -17.76 5.95 -8.85
C THR A 132 -17.93 7.36 -9.38
N LYS A 133 -18.15 7.50 -10.69
CA LYS A 133 -18.43 8.77 -11.36
C LYS A 133 -19.56 8.58 -12.36
N ASP A 134 -20.54 9.47 -12.32
CA ASP A 134 -21.71 9.45 -13.23
C ASP A 134 -22.46 8.09 -13.26
N GLY A 135 -22.52 7.42 -12.11
CA GLY A 135 -23.18 6.12 -11.93
C GLY A 135 -22.38 4.92 -12.45
N LYS A 136 -21.13 5.12 -12.87
CA LYS A 136 -20.21 4.09 -13.36
C LYS A 136 -19.07 3.86 -12.39
N VAL A 137 -18.64 2.60 -12.27
CA VAL A 137 -17.53 2.21 -11.39
C VAL A 137 -16.28 1.95 -12.22
N TYR A 138 -15.16 2.53 -11.80
CA TYR A 138 -13.90 2.52 -12.55
C TYR A 138 -12.77 1.74 -11.87
N ALA A 139 -13.03 1.10 -10.73
CA ALA A 139 -12.05 0.23 -10.07
C ALA A 139 -12.72 -0.92 -9.34
N ILE A 140 -12.06 -2.08 -9.34
CA ILE A 140 -12.47 -3.25 -8.58
C ILE A 140 -11.85 -3.16 -7.18
N PRO A 141 -12.63 -3.15 -6.08
CA PRO A 141 -12.10 -3.15 -4.74
C PRO A 141 -11.39 -4.49 -4.46
N LEU A 142 -10.08 -4.44 -4.22
CA LEU A 142 -9.26 -5.63 -4.09
C LEU A 142 -8.79 -5.86 -2.65
N TYR A 143 -8.52 -4.77 -1.91
CA TYR A 143 -8.03 -4.81 -0.54
C TYR A 143 -8.86 -3.92 0.36
N MET A 144 -9.04 -4.38 1.60
CA MET A 144 -9.50 -3.55 2.72
C MET A 144 -8.41 -3.58 3.78
N GLU A 145 -7.89 -2.41 4.11
CA GLU A 145 -6.74 -2.25 5.01
C GLU A 145 -7.12 -1.44 6.25
N GLY A 146 -6.63 -1.89 7.39
CA GLY A 146 -6.69 -1.15 8.63
C GLY A 146 -5.29 -0.70 9.04
N TYR A 147 -5.17 0.51 9.54
CA TYR A 147 -3.93 1.07 10.05
C TYR A 147 -4.08 1.60 11.49
N GLY A 148 -2.96 1.71 12.18
CA GLY A 148 -2.94 2.14 13.57
C GLY A 148 -1.59 1.87 14.21
N PHE A 149 -1.63 1.48 15.47
CA PHE A 149 -0.45 1.08 16.24
C PHE A 149 -0.31 -0.43 16.20
N VAL A 150 0.76 -0.92 15.57
CA VAL A 150 1.15 -2.33 15.58
C VAL A 150 2.11 -2.53 16.74
N ILE A 151 1.72 -3.32 17.73
CA ILE A 151 2.45 -3.46 19.00
C ILE A 151 2.97 -4.89 19.21
N ASN A 152 4.09 -5.00 19.91
CA ASN A 152 4.48 -6.24 20.58
C ASN A 152 3.76 -6.32 21.93
N LYS A 153 2.64 -7.04 21.96
CA LYS A 153 1.80 -7.18 23.15
C LYS A 153 2.59 -7.67 24.38
N GLN A 154 3.49 -8.63 24.18
CA GLN A 154 4.25 -9.21 25.28
C GLN A 154 5.15 -8.17 25.98
N MET A 155 5.74 -7.25 25.22
CA MET A 155 6.56 -6.18 25.82
C MET A 155 5.74 -5.26 26.72
N PHE A 156 4.53 -4.92 26.32
CA PHE A 156 3.62 -4.12 27.14
C PHE A 156 3.17 -4.91 28.38
N GLU A 157 2.79 -6.18 28.23
CA GLU A 157 2.39 -7.03 29.36
C GLU A 157 3.53 -7.25 30.35
N ASP A 158 4.75 -7.46 29.88
CA ASP A 158 5.94 -7.58 30.75
C ASP A 158 6.29 -6.26 31.47
N ALA A 159 5.92 -5.13 30.89
CA ALA A 159 5.99 -3.83 31.55
C ALA A 159 4.84 -3.60 32.56
N GLY A 160 3.90 -4.54 32.66
CA GLY A 160 2.73 -4.42 33.54
C GLY A 160 1.56 -3.64 32.92
N VAL A 161 1.58 -3.44 31.58
CA VAL A 161 0.53 -2.71 30.85
C VAL A 161 -0.40 -3.70 30.15
N SER A 162 -1.68 -3.68 30.50
CA SER A 162 -2.70 -4.40 29.73
C SER A 162 -3.02 -3.67 28.43
N VAL A 163 -2.97 -4.38 27.30
CA VAL A 163 -3.35 -3.80 26.00
C VAL A 163 -4.82 -3.34 25.99
N ASP A 164 -5.69 -4.02 26.72
CA ASP A 164 -7.10 -3.64 26.82
C ASP A 164 -7.30 -2.28 27.51
N SER A 165 -6.33 -1.82 28.33
CA SER A 165 -6.36 -0.47 28.92
C SER A 165 -5.99 0.64 27.93
N MET A 166 -5.42 0.31 26.77
CA MET A 166 -4.96 1.27 25.75
C MET A 166 -5.98 1.54 24.64
N MET A 167 -7.26 1.37 24.88
CA MET A 167 -8.32 1.50 23.87
C MET A 167 -8.74 2.95 23.59
N ASN A 168 -8.18 3.92 24.28
CA ASN A 168 -8.36 5.35 24.02
C ASN A 168 -7.03 6.09 24.20
N PHE A 169 -7.01 7.38 23.87
CA PHE A 169 -5.78 8.19 23.88
C PHE A 169 -5.14 8.22 25.29
N GLU A 170 -5.91 8.46 26.33
CA GLU A 170 -5.38 8.58 27.70
C GLU A 170 -4.83 7.24 28.20
N GLY A 171 -5.52 6.14 27.95
CA GLY A 171 -5.03 4.79 28.26
C GLY A 171 -3.79 4.41 27.47
N MET A 172 -3.74 4.76 26.19
CA MET A 172 -2.56 4.55 25.35
C MET A 172 -1.36 5.35 25.85
N LYS A 173 -1.60 6.64 26.20
CA LYS A 173 -0.55 7.49 26.77
C LYS A 173 -0.01 6.91 28.08
N ALA A 174 -0.89 6.50 28.99
CA ALA A 174 -0.48 5.89 30.27
C ALA A 174 0.32 4.61 30.06
N GLY A 175 -0.08 3.75 29.13
CA GLY A 175 0.66 2.53 28.78
C GLY A 175 2.04 2.82 28.20
N PHE A 176 2.14 3.81 27.31
CA PHE A 176 3.40 4.24 26.71
C PHE A 176 4.32 4.89 27.74
N ASP A 177 3.80 5.73 28.64
CA ASP A 177 4.56 6.32 29.76
C ASP A 177 5.16 5.22 30.65
N THR A 178 4.34 4.21 31.03
CA THR A 178 4.80 3.10 31.87
C THR A 178 5.91 2.29 31.20
N LEU A 179 5.74 1.94 29.91
CA LEU A 179 6.77 1.20 29.19
C LEU A 179 8.05 2.04 29.01
N LYS A 180 7.90 3.34 28.70
CA LYS A 180 9.03 4.26 28.59
C LYS A 180 9.83 4.36 29.87
N GLU A 181 9.16 4.53 31.01
CA GLU A 181 9.81 4.56 32.35
C GLU A 181 10.64 3.30 32.57
N LYS A 182 10.10 2.10 32.27
CA LYS A 182 10.80 0.82 32.44
C LYS A 182 11.97 0.64 31.46
N ILE A 183 11.89 1.22 30.27
CA ILE A 183 13.03 1.27 29.34
C ILE A 183 14.12 2.18 29.91
N ASP A 184 13.74 3.40 30.30
CA ASP A 184 14.67 4.43 30.77
C ASP A 184 15.43 4.01 32.07
N ASN A 185 14.78 3.27 32.94
CA ASN A 185 15.40 2.78 34.20
C ASN A 185 16.08 1.41 34.03
N GLY A 186 16.03 0.80 32.85
CA GLY A 186 16.73 -0.44 32.48
C GLY A 186 16.03 -1.73 32.92
N GLU A 187 14.81 -1.68 33.50
CA GLU A 187 14.07 -2.87 33.96
C GLU A 187 13.74 -3.85 32.81
N MET A 188 13.66 -3.37 31.57
CA MET A 188 13.36 -4.21 30.40
C MET A 188 14.60 -4.87 29.79
N LYS A 189 15.81 -4.43 30.15
CA LYS A 189 17.05 -4.72 29.40
C LYS A 189 17.46 -6.19 29.43
N ASP A 190 17.24 -6.90 30.52
CA ASP A 190 17.61 -8.32 30.64
C ASP A 190 16.80 -9.20 29.69
N LYS A 191 15.52 -8.88 29.49
CA LYS A 191 14.62 -9.64 28.63
C LYS A 191 14.65 -9.15 27.18
N TYR A 192 14.82 -7.85 26.99
CA TYR A 192 14.78 -7.17 25.69
C TYR A 192 16.05 -6.30 25.51
N PRO A 193 17.21 -6.93 25.24
CA PRO A 193 18.50 -6.22 25.22
C PRO A 193 18.61 -5.16 24.11
N ASN A 194 17.78 -5.26 23.07
CA ASN A 194 17.76 -4.32 21.95
C ASN A 194 16.75 -3.19 22.14
N LEU A 195 15.89 -3.23 23.17
CA LEU A 195 14.78 -2.28 23.33
C LEU A 195 15.31 -0.90 23.74
N GLU A 196 15.14 0.08 22.85
CA GLU A 196 15.63 1.45 22.98
C GLU A 196 14.53 2.48 23.21
N ALA A 197 13.34 2.25 22.64
CA ALA A 197 12.22 3.17 22.74
C ALA A 197 10.87 2.43 22.67
N VAL A 198 9.79 3.13 23.01
CA VAL A 198 8.45 2.56 22.94
C VAL A 198 8.03 2.33 21.48
N MET A 199 8.33 3.28 20.59
CA MET A 199 7.90 3.16 19.20
C MET A 199 8.87 3.73 18.17
N GLU A 200 8.65 3.38 16.89
CA GLU A 200 9.13 4.11 15.72
C GLU A 200 7.97 4.74 14.96
N TYR A 201 8.21 5.96 14.48
CA TYR A 201 7.26 6.75 13.72
C TYR A 201 7.85 7.08 12.32
N PRO A 202 7.45 6.33 11.27
CA PRO A 202 8.11 6.39 9.96
C PRO A 202 7.63 7.57 9.12
N THR A 203 8.03 8.79 9.49
CA THR A 203 7.57 10.02 8.83
C THR A 203 8.21 10.30 7.46
N LYS A 204 9.20 9.51 7.05
CA LYS A 204 9.69 9.52 5.67
C LYS A 204 8.59 9.06 4.70
N GLU A 205 7.67 8.24 5.18
CA GLU A 205 6.49 7.83 4.44
C GLU A 205 5.40 8.89 4.56
N LEU A 206 5.20 9.69 3.50
CA LEU A 206 4.25 10.81 3.49
C LEU A 206 2.81 10.37 3.81
N TRP A 207 2.44 9.14 3.45
CA TRP A 207 1.11 8.58 3.72
C TRP A 207 0.86 8.31 5.22
N ILE A 208 1.90 8.20 6.05
CA ILE A 208 1.71 8.02 7.51
C ILE A 208 1.14 9.30 8.14
N ALA A 209 1.84 10.41 8.01
CA ALA A 209 1.39 11.68 8.59
C ALA A 209 0.32 12.37 7.73
N GLY A 210 0.45 12.28 6.39
CA GLY A 210 -0.40 12.97 5.44
C GLY A 210 -1.74 12.28 5.13
N ASP A 211 -1.87 10.99 5.46
CA ASP A 211 -3.09 10.22 5.26
C ASP A 211 -3.59 9.63 6.59
N HIS A 212 -2.83 8.71 7.20
CA HIS A 212 -3.30 8.02 8.40
C HIS A 212 -3.56 8.97 9.59
N ASP A 213 -2.64 9.89 9.87
CA ASP A 213 -2.81 10.79 11.01
C ASP A 213 -3.73 11.96 10.64
N ALA A 214 -3.68 12.46 9.39
CA ALA A 214 -4.58 13.52 8.93
C ALA A 214 -6.06 13.10 8.96
N ASN A 215 -6.36 11.83 8.75
CA ASN A 215 -7.73 11.33 8.88
C ASN A 215 -8.31 11.54 10.28
N VAL A 216 -7.49 11.56 11.34
CA VAL A 216 -7.96 11.91 12.70
C VAL A 216 -8.56 13.31 12.73
N ALA A 217 -7.90 14.27 12.07
CA ALA A 217 -8.41 15.62 11.97
C ALA A 217 -9.65 15.72 11.06
N LEU A 218 -9.58 15.08 9.88
CA LEU A 218 -10.62 15.19 8.85
C LEU A 218 -11.96 14.60 9.30
N THR A 219 -11.97 13.58 10.15
CA THR A 219 -13.21 12.98 10.69
C THR A 219 -14.01 13.93 11.59
N HIS A 220 -13.42 15.03 12.07
CA HIS A 220 -14.15 16.07 12.78
C HIS A 220 -15.02 16.91 11.84
N ASP A 221 -14.56 17.10 10.61
CA ASP A 221 -15.18 17.99 9.64
C ASP A 221 -16.03 17.22 8.60
N PHE A 222 -15.69 15.99 8.29
CA PHE A 222 -16.29 15.21 7.21
C PHE A 222 -16.64 13.78 7.64
N LYS A 223 -17.78 13.29 7.17
CA LYS A 223 -18.23 11.91 7.45
C LYS A 223 -17.64 10.89 6.47
N THR A 224 -17.34 11.33 5.26
CA THR A 224 -16.85 10.49 4.18
C THR A 224 -15.68 11.13 3.43
N PRO A 225 -14.80 10.34 2.80
CA PRO A 225 -13.77 10.87 1.91
C PRO A 225 -14.34 11.70 0.75
N ASN A 226 -15.54 11.34 0.25
CA ASN A 226 -16.21 12.06 -0.83
C ASN A 226 -16.60 13.48 -0.40
N GLU A 227 -17.11 13.65 0.83
CA GLU A 227 -17.40 14.97 1.39
C GLU A 227 -16.14 15.82 1.50
N ALA A 228 -15.04 15.24 2.02
CA ALA A 228 -13.77 15.94 2.15
C ALA A 228 -13.19 16.35 0.78
N TYR A 229 -13.29 15.48 -0.22
CA TYR A 229 -12.81 15.76 -1.58
C TYR A 229 -13.64 16.85 -2.28
N ALA A 230 -14.94 16.88 -2.04
CA ALA A 230 -15.86 17.85 -2.64
C ALA A 230 -15.85 19.23 -1.94
N ALA A 231 -15.17 19.35 -0.80
CA ALA A 231 -15.16 20.59 -0.03
C ALA A 231 -14.24 21.65 -0.67
N ASP A 232 -14.71 22.88 -0.74
CA ASP A 232 -13.92 24.03 -1.23
C ASP A 232 -12.79 24.43 -0.26
N SER A 233 -12.93 24.06 1.02
CA SER A 233 -11.94 24.36 2.06
C SER A 233 -12.01 23.36 3.20
N LEU A 234 -10.90 23.22 3.94
CA LEU A 234 -10.84 22.44 5.17
C LEU A 234 -11.12 23.34 6.37
N PRO A 235 -12.18 23.12 7.16
CA PRO A 235 -12.46 23.91 8.37
C PRO A 235 -11.34 23.82 9.42
N GLY A 236 -10.70 22.65 9.52
CA GLY A 236 -9.55 22.43 10.39
C GLY A 236 -9.91 22.30 11.87
N THR A 237 -11.15 21.93 12.21
CA THR A 237 -11.60 21.81 13.61
C THR A 237 -10.86 20.69 14.35
N GLY A 238 -10.37 19.66 13.65
CA GLY A 238 -9.57 18.57 14.20
C GLY A 238 -8.05 18.81 14.24
N PHE A 239 -7.56 20.02 13.93
CA PHE A 239 -6.12 20.27 13.82
C PHE A 239 -5.36 20.05 15.14
N GLU A 240 -5.95 20.44 16.27
CA GLU A 240 -5.32 20.22 17.58
C GLU A 240 -5.20 18.74 17.92
N ASP A 241 -6.16 17.90 17.55
CA ASP A 241 -6.09 16.45 17.75
C ASP A 241 -5.07 15.80 16.82
N TYR A 242 -4.97 16.27 15.57
CA TYR A 242 -3.89 15.87 14.67
C TYR A 242 -2.51 16.19 15.26
N LYS A 243 -2.32 17.43 15.71
CA LYS A 243 -1.08 17.86 16.35
C LYS A 243 -0.76 17.02 17.59
N LYS A 244 -1.75 16.80 18.45
CA LYS A 244 -1.63 15.97 19.66
C LYS A 244 -1.19 14.56 19.33
N MET A 245 -1.72 13.96 18.24
CA MET A 245 -1.36 12.62 17.81
C MET A 245 0.07 12.58 17.25
N VAL A 246 0.48 13.55 16.46
CA VAL A 246 1.84 13.64 15.93
C VAL A 246 2.86 13.85 17.05
N ASP A 247 2.62 14.79 17.97
CA ASP A 247 3.50 15.08 19.10
C ASP A 247 3.62 13.85 20.04
N PHE A 248 2.49 13.17 20.28
CA PHE A 248 2.46 11.93 21.04
C PHE A 248 3.39 10.88 20.42
N GLN A 249 3.20 10.57 19.13
CA GLN A 249 4.03 9.57 18.44
C GLN A 249 5.51 9.95 18.48
N ALA A 250 5.84 11.19 18.14
CA ALA A 250 7.22 11.68 18.08
C ALA A 250 7.93 11.55 19.45
N SER A 251 7.22 11.79 20.56
CA SER A 251 7.78 11.81 21.92
C SER A 251 8.22 10.44 22.44
N TYR A 252 7.76 9.33 21.83
CA TYR A 252 8.09 7.97 22.28
C TYR A 252 9.05 7.23 21.36
N THR A 253 9.60 7.91 20.35
CA THR A 253 10.54 7.33 19.40
C THR A 253 11.99 7.39 19.88
N THR A 254 12.88 6.64 19.22
CA THR A 254 14.33 6.78 19.36
C THR A 254 14.83 8.19 19.03
N ASN A 255 14.06 8.97 18.29
CA ASN A 255 14.34 10.33 17.84
C ASN A 255 13.60 11.42 18.63
N ALA A 256 13.03 11.10 19.80
CA ALA A 256 12.24 12.05 20.61
C ALA A 256 12.99 13.35 20.95
N ASN A 257 14.32 13.28 21.14
CA ASN A 257 15.19 14.43 21.42
C ASN A 257 15.66 15.18 20.16
N ASN A 258 15.41 14.63 18.97
CA ASN A 258 15.78 15.25 17.69
C ASN A 258 14.77 14.86 16.60
N THR A 259 13.60 15.48 16.66
CA THR A 259 12.47 15.17 15.78
C THR A 259 12.76 15.42 14.29
N ALA A 260 13.78 16.22 13.95
CA ALA A 260 14.23 16.39 12.56
C ALA A 260 14.69 15.06 11.94
N ASN A 261 15.19 14.11 12.75
CA ASN A 261 15.62 12.79 12.29
C ASN A 261 14.46 11.84 12.00
N LEU A 262 13.25 12.14 12.40
CA LEU A 262 12.07 11.32 12.07
C LEU A 262 11.91 11.13 10.56
N ASN A 263 12.32 12.11 9.75
CA ASN A 263 12.30 12.03 8.29
C ASN A 263 13.27 10.99 7.70
N SER A 264 14.15 10.40 8.50
CA SER A 264 15.02 9.29 8.08
C SER A 264 14.39 7.92 8.29
N VAL A 265 13.31 7.84 9.09
CA VAL A 265 12.63 6.60 9.41
C VAL A 265 11.60 6.28 8.33
N ASP A 266 11.87 5.25 7.55
CA ASP A 266 10.96 4.70 6.54
C ASP A 266 10.25 3.43 7.01
N TYR A 267 9.44 2.84 6.13
CA TYR A 267 8.70 1.60 6.39
C TYR A 267 9.62 0.46 6.83
N THR A 268 10.69 0.22 6.08
CA THR A 268 11.63 -0.87 6.36
C THR A 268 12.39 -0.64 7.67
N THR A 269 12.83 0.58 7.93
CA THR A 269 13.52 0.95 9.18
C THR A 269 12.63 0.72 10.39
N SER A 270 11.36 1.14 10.34
CA SER A 270 10.44 0.96 11.46
C SER A 270 10.05 -0.50 11.68
N LEU A 271 9.86 -1.25 10.60
CA LEU A 271 9.39 -2.63 10.65
C LEU A 271 10.52 -3.62 10.91
N GLU A 272 11.51 -3.69 9.99
CA GLU A 272 12.59 -4.68 10.06
C GLU A 272 13.73 -4.27 11.00
N GLY A 273 14.03 -2.98 11.04
CA GLY A 273 15.05 -2.40 11.92
C GLY A 273 14.51 -1.94 13.28
N GLY A 274 13.20 -1.97 13.48
CA GLY A 274 12.53 -1.58 14.70
C GLY A 274 11.81 -2.76 15.38
N LEU A 275 10.54 -2.97 15.04
CA LEU A 275 9.67 -3.95 15.69
C LEU A 275 10.17 -5.39 15.57
N ALA A 276 10.63 -5.79 14.38
CA ALA A 276 11.01 -7.18 14.09
C ALA A 276 12.29 -7.65 14.81
N ILE A 277 13.11 -6.73 15.27
CA ILE A 277 14.34 -6.99 16.07
C ILE A 277 14.20 -6.55 17.53
N GLU A 278 12.97 -6.21 17.95
CA GLU A 278 12.64 -5.82 19.32
C GLU A 278 13.36 -4.54 19.79
N ARG A 279 13.76 -3.67 18.85
CA ARG A 279 14.35 -2.37 19.16
C ARG A 279 13.29 -1.39 19.67
N VAL A 280 12.04 -1.57 19.22
CA VAL A 280 10.87 -0.84 19.71
C VAL A 280 9.71 -1.82 19.93
N ALA A 281 8.80 -1.44 20.81
CA ALA A 281 7.61 -2.23 21.13
C ALA A 281 6.40 -1.91 20.23
N CYS A 282 6.46 -0.83 19.46
CA CYS A 282 5.35 -0.32 18.66
C CYS A 282 5.84 0.36 17.37
N ILE A 283 5.03 0.29 16.34
CA ILE A 283 5.21 1.09 15.12
C ILE A 283 3.85 1.60 14.61
N LYS A 284 3.84 2.76 13.94
CA LYS A 284 2.68 3.25 13.21
C LYS A 284 2.65 2.58 11.83
N GLN A 285 1.77 1.60 11.66
CA GLN A 285 1.65 0.81 10.42
C GLN A 285 0.24 0.24 10.27
N GLY A 286 0.01 -0.54 9.23
CA GLY A 286 -1.23 -1.23 9.00
C GLY A 286 -1.07 -2.75 8.90
N ASN A 287 -2.19 -3.44 8.65
CA ASN A 287 -2.25 -4.91 8.57
C ASN A 287 -1.44 -5.50 7.42
N TRP A 288 -0.99 -4.71 6.46
CA TRP A 288 -0.06 -5.12 5.39
C TRP A 288 1.33 -5.54 5.90
N CYS A 289 1.71 -5.16 7.12
CA CYS A 289 3.00 -5.56 7.69
C CYS A 289 3.00 -7.00 8.24
N PHE A 290 1.85 -7.61 8.51
CA PHE A 290 1.75 -8.95 9.11
C PHE A 290 2.31 -10.10 8.27
N PRO A 291 2.29 -10.09 6.92
CA PRO A 291 2.95 -11.12 6.12
C PRO A 291 4.47 -11.18 6.29
N ASN A 292 5.10 -10.16 6.88
CA ASN A 292 6.53 -10.16 7.12
C ASN A 292 6.92 -11.26 8.13
N LYS A 293 7.66 -12.27 7.63
CA LYS A 293 8.04 -13.46 8.41
C LYS A 293 8.91 -13.15 9.63
N LYS A 294 9.61 -12.01 9.63
CA LYS A 294 10.44 -11.59 10.79
C LYS A 294 9.54 -11.17 11.96
N ILE A 295 8.45 -10.45 11.68
CA ILE A 295 7.45 -10.09 12.68
C ILE A 295 6.80 -11.35 13.25
N LEU A 296 6.36 -12.28 12.38
CA LEU A 296 5.70 -13.51 12.78
C LEU A 296 6.58 -14.39 13.71
N ARG A 297 7.90 -14.32 13.58
CA ARG A 297 8.82 -15.13 14.40
C ARG A 297 9.10 -14.51 15.77
N ASN A 298 9.14 -13.19 15.85
CA ASN A 298 9.64 -12.46 17.04
C ASN A 298 8.53 -11.78 17.84
N SER A 299 7.28 -11.76 17.36
CA SER A 299 6.15 -11.21 18.09
C SER A 299 5.16 -12.29 18.48
N PRO A 300 5.11 -12.72 19.76
CA PRO A 300 4.08 -13.64 20.23
C PRO A 300 2.65 -13.09 20.13
N CYS A 301 2.49 -11.82 19.78
CA CYS A 301 1.20 -11.17 19.54
C CYS A 301 0.42 -11.65 18.34
N LEU A 302 1.07 -12.24 17.35
CA LEU A 302 0.44 -12.54 16.06
C LEU A 302 -0.56 -13.71 16.07
N PRO A 303 -0.53 -14.69 16.99
CA PRO A 303 -1.62 -15.66 17.13
C PRO A 303 -2.94 -15.05 17.64
N ALA A 304 -2.90 -13.94 18.37
CA ALA A 304 -4.10 -13.27 18.90
C ALA A 304 -4.82 -12.37 17.89
N CYS A 305 -4.13 -11.94 16.83
CA CYS A 305 -4.69 -11.25 15.66
C CYS A 305 -5.38 -12.20 14.68
N LYS A 306 -5.68 -13.45 15.06
CA LYS A 306 -6.52 -14.33 14.24
C LYS A 306 -7.90 -13.72 14.09
N GLN A 307 -8.07 -12.99 12.99
CA GLN A 307 -9.26 -12.84 12.13
C GLN A 307 -10.69 -12.85 12.73
N LYS A 308 -10.90 -12.88 14.03
CA LYS A 308 -12.26 -13.03 14.56
C LYS A 308 -12.99 -11.72 14.90
N ASN A 309 -12.32 -10.55 14.89
CA ASN A 309 -12.91 -9.37 15.51
C ASN A 309 -13.11 -8.12 14.66
N ILE A 310 -12.64 -8.07 13.40
CA ILE A 310 -12.91 -6.88 12.57
C ILE A 310 -14.32 -6.95 11.98
N ALA A 311 -14.78 -8.10 11.53
CA ALA A 311 -16.12 -8.27 10.98
C ALA A 311 -17.24 -8.23 12.03
N THR A 312 -16.95 -8.45 13.32
CA THR A 312 -17.96 -8.48 14.38
C THR A 312 -18.19 -7.09 14.99
N ARG A 313 -17.17 -6.23 15.02
CA ARG A 313 -17.33 -4.86 15.57
C ARG A 313 -18.04 -3.88 14.62
N LEU A 314 -18.01 -4.13 13.32
CA LEU A 314 -18.78 -3.33 12.35
C LEU A 314 -20.28 -3.65 12.35
N ARG A 315 -20.73 -4.75 13.01
CA ARG A 315 -22.15 -5.11 13.14
C ARG A 315 -22.82 -4.60 14.41
N ASP A 316 -22.05 -4.18 15.42
CA ASP A 316 -22.59 -3.76 16.71
C ASP A 316 -22.68 -2.23 16.87
N THR A 317 -22.49 -1.48 15.79
CA THR A 317 -22.63 -0.01 15.74
C THR A 317 -23.72 0.46 14.76
N THR A 318 -24.71 -0.38 14.46
CA THR A 318 -25.96 0.06 13.79
C THR A 318 -27.15 -0.07 14.73
#